data_d7e91d43751d3347321e31b66f95f79d
#
_entry.id   d7e91d43751d3347321e31b66f95f79d
#
_cell.length_a   1.000
_cell.length_b   1.000
_cell.length_c   1.000
_cell.angle_alpha   90.00
_cell.angle_beta   90.00
_cell.angle_gamma   90.00
#
_symmetry.space_group_name_H-M   'P 1'
#
loop_
_entity.id
_entity.type
_entity.pdbx_description
1 polymer ?
#
loop_
_entity_poly.entity_id
_entity_poly.type
_entity_poly.pdbx_seq_one_letter_code
_entity_poly.pdbx_strand_id
1 'polypeptide(L)' 'MADGYLLFVQKPSGYELAERQGEPPAVGEQLEHDDRRLEVVKVGASPLPGDQRRCVYSVSA' A
#
# COMPACT_ATOMS: atom_id res chain seq x y z
N MET A 1 2.51 -9.61 17.85
CA MET A 1 2.38 -9.89 16.44
C MET A 1 2.31 -8.61 15.67
N ALA A 2 3.06 -8.54 14.62
CA ALA A 2 3.10 -7.32 13.84
C ALA A 2 1.94 -7.32 12.87
N ASP A 3 0.99 -6.45 13.10
CA ASP A 3 -0.08 -6.25 12.16
C ASP A 3 0.28 -5.04 11.34
N GLY A 4 0.72 -5.28 10.12
CA GLY A 4 1.12 -4.18 9.27
C GLY A 4 1.18 -4.63 7.84
N TYR A 5 1.34 -3.66 6.96
CA TYR A 5 1.41 -3.92 5.54
C TYR A 5 2.28 -2.86 4.88
N LEU A 6 2.75 -3.18 3.68
CA LEU A 6 3.45 -2.22 2.85
C LEU A 6 2.45 -1.49 1.97
N LEU A 7 2.64 -0.20 1.82
CA LEU A 7 1.82 0.61 0.94
C LEU A 7 2.67 1.05 -0.24
N PHE A 8 2.31 0.59 -1.42
CA PHE A 8 2.98 0.96 -2.66
C PHE A 8 2.13 2.04 -3.31
N VAL A 9 2.71 3.23 -3.45
CA VAL A 9 2.02 4.39 -4.01
C VAL A 9 2.63 4.71 -5.36
N GLN A 10 1.84 4.63 -6.42
CA GLN A 10 2.32 4.99 -7.74
C GLN A 10 2.04 6.45 -8.02
N LYS A 11 3.08 7.16 -8.45
CA LYS A 11 3.02 8.59 -8.76
C LYS A 11 3.52 8.82 -10.18
N PRO A 12 3.22 9.98 -10.77
CA PRO A 12 3.77 10.30 -12.08
C PRO A 12 5.30 10.29 -12.12
N SER A 13 5.95 10.61 -10.99
CA SER A 13 7.40 10.65 -10.91
C SER A 13 8.02 9.32 -10.50
N GLY A 14 7.22 8.26 -10.34
CA GLY A 14 7.73 6.97 -9.91
C GLY A 14 6.81 6.34 -8.89
N TYR A 15 7.41 5.71 -7.87
CA TYR A 15 6.61 5.09 -6.83
C TYR A 15 7.28 5.30 -5.48
N GLU A 16 6.48 5.06 -4.44
CA GLU A 16 6.93 5.18 -3.07
C GLU A 16 6.46 3.96 -2.30
N LEU A 17 7.32 3.43 -1.43
CA LEU A 17 6.94 2.36 -0.51
C LEU A 17 6.93 2.92 0.90
N ALA A 18 5.85 2.66 1.61
CA ALA A 18 5.70 3.08 2.99
C ALA A 18 5.22 1.91 3.82
N GLU A 19 5.47 1.97 5.12
CA GLU A 19 4.99 0.97 6.06
C GLU A 19 3.81 1.54 6.82
N ARG A 20 2.74 0.76 6.90
CA ARG A 20 1.53 1.15 7.61
C ARG A 20 1.19 0.08 8.62
N GLN A 21 0.48 0.50 9.66
CA GLN A 21 0.04 -0.40 10.72
C GLN A 21 -1.43 -0.74 10.52
N GLY A 22 -1.83 -1.91 11.02
CA GLY A 22 -3.21 -2.33 10.96
C GLY A 22 -3.47 -3.29 9.82
N GLU A 23 -4.73 -3.53 9.53
CA GLU A 23 -5.12 -4.45 8.48
C GLU A 23 -5.02 -3.79 7.12
N PRO A 24 -4.55 -4.52 6.10
CA PRO A 24 -4.51 -3.96 4.75
C PRO A 24 -5.94 -3.73 4.23
N PRO A 25 -6.14 -2.60 3.53
CA PRO A 25 -7.44 -2.35 2.92
C PRO A 25 -7.69 -3.29 1.75
N ALA A 26 -8.96 -3.45 1.40
CA ALA A 26 -9.35 -4.27 0.27
C ALA A 26 -9.26 -3.49 -1.03
N VAL A 27 -9.22 -4.23 -2.14
CA VAL A 27 -9.24 -3.61 -3.47
C VAL A 27 -10.52 -2.78 -3.61
N GLY A 28 -10.36 -1.56 -4.10
CA GLY A 28 -11.47 -0.63 -4.27
C GLY A 28 -11.65 0.34 -3.12
N GLU A 29 -11.00 0.07 -1.98
CA GLU A 29 -11.07 0.99 -0.86
C GLU A 29 -10.18 2.19 -1.10
N GLN A 30 -10.54 3.31 -0.48
CA GLN A 30 -9.75 4.52 -0.55
C GLN A 30 -9.10 4.78 0.79
N LEU A 31 -7.91 5.35 0.76
CA LEU A 31 -7.18 5.71 1.97
C LEU A 31 -6.45 7.02 1.74
N GLU A 32 -6.03 7.64 2.84
CA GLU A 32 -5.27 8.86 2.78
C GLU A 32 -3.83 8.62 3.18
N HIS A 33 -2.91 9.25 2.46
CA HIS A 33 -1.49 9.18 2.72
C HIS A 33 -0.85 10.47 2.23
N ASP A 34 -0.15 11.18 3.14
CA ASP A 34 0.52 12.46 2.82
C ASP A 34 -0.44 13.45 2.15
N ASP A 35 -1.60 13.63 2.75
CA ASP A 35 -2.63 14.55 2.26
C ASP A 35 -3.16 14.20 0.87
N ARG A 36 -2.93 12.99 0.44
CA ARG A 36 -3.43 12.51 -0.85
C ARG A 36 -4.42 11.41 -0.62
N ARG A 37 -5.42 11.34 -1.48
CA ARG A 37 -6.36 10.23 -1.48
C ARG A 37 -5.89 9.21 -2.49
N LEU A 38 -5.80 7.97 -2.04
CA LEU A 38 -5.34 6.87 -2.85
C LEU A 38 -6.43 5.84 -2.98
N GLU A 39 -6.42 5.13 -4.08
CA GLU A 39 -7.34 4.02 -4.30
C GLU A 39 -6.54 2.73 -4.40
N VAL A 40 -6.97 1.71 -3.69
CA VAL A 40 -6.32 0.41 -3.71
C VAL A 40 -6.73 -0.32 -4.97
N VAL A 41 -5.75 -0.68 -5.80
CA VAL A 41 -6.01 -1.39 -7.05
C VAL A 41 -5.61 -2.85 -6.98
N LYS A 42 -4.75 -3.22 -6.01
CA LYS A 42 -4.31 -4.60 -5.88
C LYS A 42 -3.74 -4.82 -4.49
N VAL A 43 -3.96 -6.00 -3.96
CA VAL A 43 -3.33 -6.42 -2.72
C VAL A 43 -2.62 -7.75 -3.01
N GLY A 44 -1.34 -7.81 -2.70
CA GLY A 44 -0.56 -9.01 -3.00
C GLY A 44 0.61 -9.18 -2.08
N ALA A 45 1.59 -9.97 -2.50
CA ALA A 45 2.77 -10.22 -1.71
C ALA A 45 3.70 -9.01 -1.76
N SER A 46 4.53 -8.89 -0.71
CA SER A 46 5.54 -7.85 -0.67
C SER A 46 6.55 -8.05 -1.81
N PRO A 47 6.98 -6.97 -2.48
CA PRO A 47 8.03 -7.07 -3.47
C PRO A 47 9.42 -7.25 -2.87
N LEU A 48 9.55 -7.11 -1.56
CA LEU A 48 10.85 -7.20 -0.89
C LEU A 48 11.20 -8.65 -0.60
N PRO A 49 12.42 -9.08 -0.87
CA PRO A 49 12.83 -10.46 -0.59
C PRO A 49 12.73 -10.77 0.91
N GLY A 50 12.15 -11.92 1.23
CA GLY A 50 12.03 -12.35 2.61
C GLY A 50 10.97 -11.67 3.42
N ASP A 51 10.25 -10.72 2.86
CA ASP A 51 9.20 -10.01 3.55
C ASP A 51 7.87 -10.73 3.31
N GLN A 52 7.19 -11.10 4.40
CA GLN A 52 5.94 -11.83 4.32
C GLN A 52 4.72 -10.95 4.49
N ARG A 53 4.92 -9.65 4.62
CA ARG A 53 3.81 -8.72 4.77
C ARG A 53 3.07 -8.58 3.44
N ARG A 54 1.81 -8.18 3.54
CA ARG A 54 1.06 -7.90 2.34
C ARG A 54 1.46 -6.53 1.81
N CYS A 55 1.41 -6.39 0.51
CA CYS A 55 1.67 -5.12 -0.15
C CYS A 55 0.39 -4.62 -0.80
N VAL A 56 0.00 -3.42 -0.43
CA VAL A 56 -1.20 -2.77 -0.97
C VAL A 56 -0.74 -1.84 -2.08
N TYR A 57 -1.15 -2.14 -3.30
CA TYR A 57 -0.80 -1.32 -4.46
C TYR A 57 -1.90 -0.28 -4.65
N SER A 58 -1.51 0.98 -4.70
CA SER A 58 -2.46 2.07 -4.77
C SER A 58 -2.01 3.11 -5.78
N VAL A 59 -2.98 3.88 -6.26
CA VAL A 59 -2.75 4.98 -7.18
C VAL A 59 -3.51 6.19 -6.67
N SER A 60 -3.14 7.38 -7.15
CA SER A 60 -3.86 8.59 -6.81
C SER A 60 -5.29 8.50 -7.33
N ALA A 61 -6.21 8.76 -6.44
CA ALA A 61 -7.63 8.78 -6.80
C ALA A 61 -8.02 10.08 -7.46
#